data_19e1e37fe92162c70722a7c2e92768ac
#
_entry.id   19e1e37fe92162c70722a7c2e92768ac
#
_cell.length_a   1.000
_cell.length_b   1.000
_cell.length_c   1.000
_cell.angle_alpha   90.00
_cell.angle_beta   90.00
_cell.angle_gamma   90.00
#
_symmetry.space_group_name_H-M   'P 1'
#
loop_
_entity.id
_entity.type
_entity.pdbx_description
1 polymer ?
#
loop_
_entity_poly.entity_id
_entity_poly.type
_entity_poly.pdbx_seq_one_letter_code
_entity_poly.pdbx_strand_id
1 'polypeptide(L)'
;MPAKNKILVVDDEEALRVVLSAELEGEGYQVTSAADGQDAINILTNKGFDLILLDIKMPNVDGFEVLKFVKDRWPKTKVVMLTGFADLKNAIESKKLGAEDFVSKPYDLVDLLTTVERVLTTI
;
A
#
# COMPACT_ATOMS: atom_id res chain seq x y z
N MET A 1 -19.19 4.13 16.57
CA MET A 1 -17.79 3.90 16.18
C MET A 1 -17.71 3.70 14.68
N PRO A 2 -16.85 4.42 14.01
CA PRO A 2 -16.62 4.13 12.60
C PRO A 2 -16.00 2.73 12.47
N ALA A 3 -16.33 2.04 11.39
CA ALA A 3 -15.72 0.76 11.10
C ALA A 3 -14.21 0.96 10.92
N LYS A 4 -13.42 -0.01 11.38
CA LYS A 4 -11.98 0.02 11.17
C LYS A 4 -11.66 -0.13 9.69
N ASN A 5 -10.79 0.72 9.19
CA ASN A 5 -10.32 0.57 7.81
C ASN A 5 -9.46 -0.67 7.66
N LYS A 6 -9.58 -1.31 6.52
CA LYS A 6 -8.82 -2.51 6.17
C LYS A 6 -7.66 -2.12 5.27
N ILE A 7 -6.46 -2.49 5.68
CA ILE A 7 -5.23 -2.14 4.97
C ILE A 7 -4.49 -3.40 4.57
N LEU A 8 -4.05 -3.46 3.33
CA LEU A 8 -3.15 -4.51 2.83
C LEU A 8 -1.75 -3.93 2.72
N VAL A 9 -0.77 -4.59 3.35
CA VAL A 9 0.64 -4.21 3.27
C VAL A 9 1.34 -5.21 2.35
N VAL A 10 1.92 -4.73 1.26
CA VAL A 10 2.62 -5.57 0.28
C VAL A 10 4.08 -5.15 0.22
N ASP A 11 4.96 -6.01 0.70
CA ASP A 11 6.40 -5.75 0.73
C ASP A 11 7.11 -7.11 0.81
N ASP A 12 8.19 -7.30 0.04
CA ASP A 12 8.93 -8.55 0.04
C ASP A 12 9.88 -8.68 1.24
N GLU A 13 10.09 -7.60 2.00
CA GLU A 13 10.91 -7.65 3.21
C GLU A 13 10.07 -7.98 4.44
N GLU A 14 10.25 -9.17 4.99
CA GLU A 14 9.46 -9.64 6.12
C GLU A 14 9.55 -8.70 7.33
N ALA A 15 10.76 -8.23 7.65
CA ALA A 15 10.95 -7.35 8.79
C ALA A 15 10.12 -6.07 8.68
N LEU A 16 10.06 -5.48 7.49
CA LEU A 16 9.26 -4.28 7.25
C LEU A 16 7.77 -4.57 7.35
N ARG A 17 7.33 -5.71 6.80
CA ARG A 17 5.91 -6.09 6.92
C ARG A 17 5.48 -6.23 8.37
N VAL A 18 6.31 -6.89 9.18
CA VAL A 18 6.00 -7.13 10.59
C VAL A 18 5.91 -5.81 11.37
N VAL A 19 6.90 -4.95 11.22
CA VAL A 19 6.94 -3.67 11.93
C VAL A 19 5.78 -2.77 11.50
N LEU A 20 5.58 -2.63 10.20
CA LEU A 20 4.56 -1.75 9.66
C LEU A 20 3.15 -2.24 10.03
N SER A 21 2.92 -3.55 9.94
CA SER A 21 1.64 -4.12 10.32
C SER A 21 1.32 -3.88 11.80
N ALA A 22 2.31 -4.07 12.68
CA ALA A 22 2.13 -3.83 14.11
C ALA A 22 1.80 -2.37 14.41
N GLU A 23 2.49 -1.44 13.75
CA GLU A 23 2.23 0.00 13.94
C GLU A 23 0.83 0.39 13.46
N LEU A 24 0.41 -0.13 12.32
CA LEU A 24 -0.93 0.16 11.80
C LEU A 24 -2.01 -0.45 12.67
N GLU A 25 -1.81 -1.67 13.15
CA GLU A 25 -2.76 -2.30 14.07
C GLU A 25 -2.86 -1.52 15.38
N GLY A 26 -1.75 -0.97 15.85
CA GLY A 26 -1.72 -0.11 17.03
C GLY A 26 -2.56 1.16 16.85
N GLU A 27 -2.76 1.61 15.60
CA GLU A 27 -3.59 2.76 15.30
C GLU A 27 -5.06 2.38 15.07
N GLY A 28 -5.39 1.12 15.19
CA GLY A 28 -6.77 0.64 15.09
C GLY A 28 -7.18 0.09 13.73
N TYR A 29 -6.25 0.00 12.78
CA TYR A 29 -6.56 -0.57 11.47
C TYR A 29 -6.54 -2.10 11.50
N GLN A 30 -7.31 -2.71 10.59
CA GLN A 30 -7.26 -4.15 10.36
C GLN A 30 -6.26 -4.39 9.25
N VAL A 31 -5.18 -5.11 9.53
CA VAL A 31 -4.07 -5.26 8.59
C VAL A 31 -3.92 -6.71 8.12
N THR A 32 -3.77 -6.86 6.83
CA THR A 32 -3.35 -8.12 6.19
C THR A 32 -2.05 -7.83 5.46
N SER A 33 -1.15 -8.78 5.38
CA SER A 33 0.11 -8.57 4.67
C SER A 33 0.30 -9.59 3.56
N ALA A 34 1.02 -9.19 2.52
CA ALA A 34 1.39 -10.03 1.39
C ALA A 34 2.89 -9.91 1.15
N ALA A 35 3.53 -11.02 0.82
CA ALA A 35 4.98 -11.07 0.64
C ALA A 35 5.44 -10.67 -0.76
N ASP A 36 4.54 -10.68 -1.73
CA ASP A 36 4.86 -10.32 -3.11
C ASP A 36 3.58 -9.95 -3.88
N GLY A 37 3.76 -9.55 -5.14
CA GLY A 37 2.65 -9.08 -5.96
C GLY A 37 1.61 -10.15 -6.26
N GLN A 38 2.04 -11.40 -6.50
CA GLN A 38 1.10 -12.48 -6.79
C GLN A 38 0.26 -12.82 -5.57
N ASP A 39 0.88 -12.84 -4.39
CA ASP A 39 0.18 -13.05 -3.13
C ASP A 39 -0.85 -11.96 -2.90
N ALA A 40 -0.48 -10.71 -3.17
CA ALA A 40 -1.38 -9.57 -3.06
C ALA A 40 -2.60 -9.74 -3.97
N ILE A 41 -2.39 -10.12 -5.23
CA ILE A 41 -3.48 -10.34 -6.18
C ILE A 41 -4.41 -11.45 -5.69
N ASN A 42 -3.85 -12.55 -5.18
CA ASN A 42 -4.64 -13.66 -4.65
C ASN A 42 -5.50 -13.23 -3.47
N ILE A 43 -4.93 -12.44 -2.56
CA ILE A 43 -5.66 -11.91 -1.40
C ILE A 43 -6.78 -10.98 -1.87
N LEU A 44 -6.46 -10.07 -2.80
CA LEU A 44 -7.42 -9.07 -3.29
C LEU A 44 -8.60 -9.68 -4.02
N THR A 45 -8.43 -10.82 -4.68
CA THR A 45 -9.54 -11.49 -5.35
C THR A 45 -10.56 -12.07 -4.37
N ASN A 46 -10.19 -12.25 -3.11
CA ASN A 46 -11.04 -12.88 -2.11
C ASN A 46 -11.47 -11.93 -0.99
N LYS A 47 -10.89 -10.74 -0.91
CA LYS A 47 -11.11 -9.85 0.23
C LYS A 47 -10.91 -8.39 -0.20
N GLY A 48 -11.81 -7.53 0.23
CA GLY A 48 -11.72 -6.09 -0.07
C GLY A 48 -10.87 -5.33 0.94
N PHE A 49 -10.30 -4.22 0.49
CA PHE A 49 -9.48 -3.33 1.33
C PHE A 49 -9.82 -1.88 1.04
N ASP A 50 -9.57 -1.02 2.01
CA ASP A 50 -9.75 0.42 1.87
C ASP A 50 -8.49 1.09 1.34
N LEU A 51 -7.33 0.55 1.73
CA LEU A 51 -6.05 1.10 1.32
C LEU A 51 -5.01 -0.02 1.17
N ILE A 52 -4.13 0.14 0.20
CA ILE A 52 -3.01 -0.78 -0.02
C ILE A 52 -1.71 0.02 0.08
N LEU A 53 -0.80 -0.43 0.94
CA LEU A 53 0.58 0.04 0.97
C LEU A 53 1.39 -0.93 0.14
N LEU A 54 1.95 -0.45 -0.96
CA LEU A 54 2.44 -1.32 -2.02
C LEU A 54 3.87 -0.97 -2.42
N ASP A 55 4.79 -1.89 -2.17
CA ASP A 55 6.17 -1.75 -2.61
C ASP A 55 6.24 -1.82 -4.14
N ILE A 56 7.05 -0.97 -4.75
CA ILE A 56 7.23 -0.96 -6.20
C ILE A 56 8.12 -2.12 -6.64
N LYS A 57 9.25 -2.32 -5.98
CA LYS A 57 10.24 -3.32 -6.40
C LYS A 57 10.02 -4.65 -5.72
N MET A 58 9.44 -5.58 -6.46
CA MET A 58 9.23 -6.94 -6.03
C MET A 58 9.52 -7.88 -7.19
N PRO A 59 9.98 -9.11 -6.92
CA PRO A 59 10.22 -10.07 -8.00
C PRO A 59 8.92 -10.50 -8.67
N ASN A 60 9.01 -10.85 -9.94
CA ASN A 60 7.93 -11.36 -10.80
C ASN A 60 6.86 -10.32 -11.09
N VAL A 61 5.89 -10.14 -10.21
CA VAL A 61 4.83 -9.14 -10.38
C VAL A 61 5.20 -7.92 -9.54
N ASP A 62 5.57 -6.82 -10.20
CA ASP A 62 6.00 -5.61 -9.48
C ASP A 62 4.81 -4.76 -9.00
N GLY A 63 5.11 -3.71 -8.23
CA GLY A 63 4.08 -2.86 -7.65
C GLY A 63 3.23 -2.14 -8.69
N PHE A 64 3.79 -1.75 -9.81
CA PHE A 64 3.01 -1.09 -10.87
C PHE A 64 1.98 -2.01 -11.47
N GLU A 65 2.31 -3.29 -11.65
CA GLU A 65 1.37 -4.28 -12.15
C GLU A 65 0.21 -4.49 -11.17
N VAL A 66 0.51 -4.56 -9.87
CA VAL A 66 -0.52 -4.68 -8.85
C VAL A 66 -1.39 -3.43 -8.83
N LEU A 67 -0.79 -2.25 -8.94
CA LEU A 67 -1.51 -0.98 -8.97
C LEU A 67 -2.51 -0.94 -10.13
N LYS A 68 -2.08 -1.32 -11.32
CA LYS A 68 -2.97 -1.39 -12.49
C LYS A 68 -4.12 -2.35 -12.26
N PHE A 69 -3.84 -3.52 -11.72
CA PHE A 69 -4.84 -4.53 -11.42
C PHE A 69 -5.89 -3.98 -10.44
N VAL A 70 -5.45 -3.32 -9.38
CA VAL A 70 -6.34 -2.75 -8.37
C VAL A 70 -7.21 -1.64 -8.94
N LYS A 71 -6.61 -0.71 -9.67
CA LYS A 71 -7.35 0.44 -10.20
C LYS A 71 -8.32 0.05 -11.30
N ASP A 72 -8.03 -1.01 -12.04
CA ASP A 72 -8.94 -1.54 -13.04
C ASP A 72 -10.19 -2.16 -12.40
N ARG A 73 -10.01 -2.91 -11.31
CA ARG A 73 -11.10 -3.68 -10.69
C ARG A 73 -11.79 -2.93 -9.56
N TRP A 74 -11.02 -2.22 -8.74
CA TRP A 74 -11.53 -1.52 -7.57
C TRP A 74 -11.00 -0.09 -7.54
N PRO A 75 -11.49 0.78 -8.45
CA PRO A 75 -10.91 2.13 -8.58
C PRO A 75 -11.05 2.99 -7.32
N LYS A 76 -11.94 2.64 -6.40
CA LYS A 76 -12.10 3.38 -5.14
C LYS A 76 -11.13 2.93 -4.05
N THR A 77 -10.49 1.79 -4.21
CA THR A 77 -9.47 1.34 -3.27
C THR A 77 -8.24 2.24 -3.40
N LYS A 78 -7.82 2.81 -2.29
CA LYS A 78 -6.71 3.76 -2.28
C LYS A 78 -5.38 3.02 -2.26
N VAL A 79 -4.38 3.57 -2.95
CA VAL A 79 -3.05 2.95 -3.02
C VAL A 79 -2.00 4.00 -2.72
N VAL A 80 -1.10 3.67 -1.80
CA VAL A 80 0.10 4.44 -1.51
C VAL A 80 1.29 3.57 -1.88
N MET A 81 2.12 4.07 -2.80
CA MET A 81 3.29 3.31 -3.25
C MET A 81 4.46 3.52 -2.30
N LEU A 82 5.21 2.45 -2.05
CA LEU A 82 6.45 2.51 -1.28
C LEU A 82 7.61 2.32 -2.24
N THR A 83 8.57 3.23 -2.22
CA THR A 83 9.71 3.17 -3.14
C THR A 83 11.02 3.23 -2.37
N GLY A 84 12.03 2.47 -2.82
CA GLY A 84 13.34 2.42 -2.17
C GLY A 84 14.17 3.68 -2.29
N PHE A 85 13.81 4.57 -3.22
CA PHE A 85 14.51 5.84 -3.43
C PHE A 85 13.50 6.91 -3.79
N ALA A 86 13.80 8.14 -3.42
CA ALA A 86 13.02 9.30 -3.87
C ALA A 86 13.27 9.49 -5.36
N ASP A 87 12.60 8.70 -6.18
CA ASP A 87 12.72 8.70 -7.62
C ASP A 87 11.52 9.42 -8.21
N LEU A 88 11.76 10.61 -8.76
CA LEU A 88 10.71 11.41 -9.37
C LEU A 88 9.99 10.67 -10.48
N LYS A 89 10.70 9.87 -11.26
CA LYS A 89 10.12 9.10 -12.34
C LYS A 89 9.10 8.08 -11.83
N ASN A 90 9.44 7.37 -10.74
CA ASN A 90 8.52 6.42 -10.12
C ASN A 90 7.32 7.12 -9.50
N ALA A 91 7.52 8.30 -8.91
CA ALA A 91 6.43 9.09 -8.34
C ALA A 91 5.45 9.52 -9.43
N ILE A 92 5.96 10.03 -10.55
CA ILE A 92 5.13 10.45 -11.68
C ILE A 92 4.35 9.27 -12.24
N GLU A 93 5.01 8.13 -12.46
CA GLU A 93 4.37 6.94 -12.98
C GLU A 93 3.28 6.43 -12.05
N SER A 94 3.54 6.44 -10.73
CA SER A 94 2.56 6.03 -9.73
C SER A 94 1.29 6.88 -9.81
N LYS A 95 1.45 8.20 -9.92
CA LYS A 95 0.31 9.11 -10.02
C LYS A 95 -0.46 8.92 -11.31
N LYS A 96 0.23 8.72 -12.43
CA LYS A 96 -0.41 8.44 -13.72
C LYS A 96 -1.26 7.18 -13.67
N LEU A 97 -0.84 6.18 -12.93
CA LEU A 97 -1.54 4.91 -12.81
C LEU A 97 -2.62 4.93 -11.73
N GLY A 98 -2.80 6.05 -11.06
CA GLY A 98 -3.90 6.25 -10.12
C GLY A 98 -3.56 6.09 -8.64
N ALA A 99 -2.29 5.95 -8.28
CA ALA A 99 -1.92 5.92 -6.87
C ALA A 99 -2.22 7.27 -6.21
N GLU A 100 -2.73 7.24 -4.99
CA GLU A 100 -3.06 8.46 -4.25
C GLU A 100 -1.82 9.19 -3.76
N ASP A 101 -0.77 8.45 -3.42
CA ASP A 101 0.48 9.05 -2.96
C ASP A 101 1.61 8.03 -3.05
N PHE A 102 2.82 8.46 -2.71
CA PHE A 102 3.96 7.56 -2.57
C PHE A 102 4.81 7.99 -1.36
N VAL A 103 5.53 7.03 -0.78
CA VAL A 103 6.42 7.28 0.36
C VAL A 103 7.77 6.65 0.05
N SER A 104 8.85 7.42 0.23
CA SER A 104 10.21 6.93 -0.01
C SER A 104 10.74 6.14 1.18
N LYS A 105 11.43 5.04 0.89
CA LYS A 105 12.17 4.29 1.90
C LYS A 105 13.60 4.86 2.02
N PRO A 106 14.20 4.87 3.18
CA PRO A 106 13.61 4.55 4.46
C PRO A 106 12.60 5.62 4.89
N TYR A 107 11.44 5.21 5.36
CA TYR A 107 10.40 6.14 5.74
C TYR A 107 10.39 6.35 7.26
N ASP A 108 9.95 7.53 7.66
CA ASP A 108 9.63 7.83 9.05
C ASP A 108 8.23 7.29 9.31
N LEU A 109 8.08 6.49 10.39
CA LEU A 109 6.78 5.88 10.69
C LEU A 109 5.69 6.91 10.96
N VAL A 110 6.02 8.03 11.60
CA VAL A 110 5.05 9.10 11.86
C VAL A 110 4.56 9.68 10.54
N ASP A 111 5.46 9.93 9.61
CA ASP A 111 5.10 10.46 8.28
C ASP A 111 4.24 9.46 7.50
N LEU A 112 4.59 8.18 7.57
CA LEU A 112 3.82 7.14 6.91
C LEU A 112 2.41 7.03 7.49
N LEU A 113 2.28 7.00 8.81
CA LEU A 113 0.98 6.94 9.46
C LEU A 113 0.14 8.18 9.15
N THR A 114 0.76 9.34 9.09
CA THR A 114 0.08 10.59 8.71
C THR A 114 -0.43 10.51 7.28
N THR A 115 0.37 9.98 6.37
CA THR A 115 -0.03 9.80 4.97
C THR A 115 -1.21 8.84 4.86
N VAL A 116 -1.17 7.72 5.58
CA VAL A 116 -2.25 6.73 5.59
C VAL A 116 -3.55 7.38 6.06
N GLU A 117 -3.52 8.08 7.17
CA GLU A 117 -4.70 8.75 7.71
C GLU A 117 -5.26 9.77 6.73
N ARG A 118 -4.39 10.60 6.16
CA ARG A 118 -4.80 11.63 5.19
C ARG A 118 -5.46 11.00 3.97
N VAL A 119 -4.85 9.95 3.41
CA VAL A 119 -5.38 9.29 2.22
C VAL A 119 -6.73 8.63 2.51
N LEU A 120 -6.86 7.99 3.67
CA LEU A 120 -8.11 7.33 4.05
C LEU A 120 -9.25 8.31 4.33
N THR A 121 -8.94 9.53 4.75
CA THR A 121 -9.95 10.53 5.05
C THR A 121 -10.26 11.46 3.88
N THR A 122 -9.52 11.36 2.79
CA THR A 122 -9.78 12.15 1.58
C THR A 122 -10.93 11.54 0.79
N ILE A 123 -11.87 12.37 0.40
CA ILE A 123 -13.04 11.95 -0.38
C ILE A 123 -12.71 11.92 -1.87
#